data_a2c0f347520d5cab57150eb41ff54dcf
#
_entry.id   a2c0f347520d5cab57150eb41ff54dcf
#
_cell.length_a   1.000
_cell.length_b   1.000
_cell.length_c   1.000
_cell.angle_alpha   90.00
_cell.angle_beta   90.00
_cell.angle_gamma   90.00
#
_symmetry.space_group_name_H-M   'P 1'
#
loop_
_entity.id
_entity.type
_entity.pdbx_description
1 polymer ?
#
loop_
_entity_poly.entity_id
_entity_poly.type
_entity_poly.pdbx_seq_one_letter_code
_entity_poly.pdbx_strand_id
1 'polypeptide(L)'
;MRLNYLIALTGFFLLTSCISGGKPDNFDYGQVENGIYTNSFFNCELALPENWVVQSNEQVNEMMQIGEDLFVGDDENMRRAIKASEINSAVLVVAFEYELGSAVEYNPNIVITVENLSNASGVKSGKDYLFHSQKLLSQSNMSYNHIDDSFEEEKIGGAIFYKMGANISIADIEVYQTYYSTVLNGFSFSIIISYAFEEQREELLNSVSSLMFKVVN
;
A
#
# COMPACT_ATOMS: atom_id res chain seq x y z
N MET A 1 -11.61 -12.23 15.71
CA MET A 1 -10.18 -12.52 15.64
C MET A 1 -9.58 -12.50 14.19
N ARG A 2 -10.36 -12.44 13.12
CA ARG A 2 -9.88 -12.37 11.72
C ARG A 2 -9.84 -10.94 11.14
N LEU A 3 -10.38 -9.94 11.83
CA LEU A 3 -10.54 -8.58 11.31
C LEU A 3 -9.26 -7.74 11.39
N ASN A 4 -8.36 -8.01 12.33
CA ASN A 4 -7.17 -7.18 12.59
C ASN A 4 -6.07 -7.27 11.49
N TYR A 5 -6.18 -8.24 10.56
CA TYR A 5 -5.18 -8.43 9.48
C TYR A 5 -5.52 -7.71 8.18
N LEU A 6 -6.77 -7.25 8.05
CA LEU A 6 -7.37 -6.97 6.75
C LEU A 6 -7.26 -5.53 6.28
N ILE A 7 -6.95 -4.62 7.17
CA ILE A 7 -7.08 -3.19 6.88
C ILE A 7 -5.88 -2.62 6.14
N ALA A 8 -4.75 -3.29 6.19
CA ALA A 8 -3.55 -2.84 5.48
C ALA A 8 -3.69 -2.83 3.96
N LEU A 9 -4.53 -3.71 3.41
CA LEU A 9 -4.62 -3.94 1.97
C LEU A 9 -5.79 -3.24 1.28
N THR A 10 -6.71 -2.64 2.02
CA THR A 10 -7.99 -2.18 1.46
C THR A 10 -7.95 -0.88 0.65
N GLY A 11 -6.83 -0.23 0.50
CA GLY A 11 -6.74 1.05 -0.22
C GLY A 11 -6.09 1.01 -1.60
N PHE A 12 -5.92 -0.18 -2.21
CA PHE A 12 -4.88 -0.33 -3.21
C PHE A 12 -5.31 -0.33 -4.69
N PHE A 13 -6.57 -0.46 -5.03
CA PHE A 13 -6.95 -0.65 -6.44
C PHE A 13 -7.54 0.59 -7.08
N LEU A 14 -6.82 1.19 -8.01
CA LEU A 14 -7.29 2.36 -8.73
C LEU A 14 -6.91 2.33 -10.21
N LEU A 15 -7.86 2.63 -11.00
CA LEU A 15 -7.87 2.97 -12.41
C LEU A 15 -8.28 1.85 -13.36
N THR A 16 -9.58 1.88 -13.67
CA THR A 16 -10.15 1.15 -14.81
C THR A 16 -9.68 1.77 -16.12
N SER A 17 -8.77 1.10 -16.80
CA SER A 17 -8.54 1.34 -18.23
C SER A 17 -8.28 0.01 -18.93
N CYS A 18 -9.11 -0.29 -19.91
CA CYS A 18 -9.01 -1.50 -20.71
C CYS A 18 -7.77 -1.49 -21.59
N ILE A 19 -7.07 -2.65 -21.64
CA ILE A 19 -6.18 -3.16 -22.68
C ILE A 19 -4.69 -2.80 -22.55
N SER A 20 -3.87 -3.86 -22.36
CA SER A 20 -2.43 -4.01 -22.57
C SER A 20 -1.47 -3.14 -21.76
N GLY A 21 -1.59 -3.17 -20.43
CA GLY A 21 -0.67 -2.49 -19.53
C GLY A 21 -0.14 -3.38 -18.41
N GLY A 22 0.04 -4.67 -18.66
CA GLY A 22 0.59 -5.60 -17.66
C GLY A 22 2.01 -5.22 -17.20
N LYS A 23 2.53 -5.94 -16.24
CA LYS A 23 3.91 -5.79 -15.78
C LYS A 23 4.87 -6.20 -16.90
N PRO A 24 5.99 -5.48 -17.12
CA PRO A 24 6.98 -5.86 -18.12
C PRO A 24 7.62 -7.23 -17.79
N ASP A 25 8.15 -7.93 -18.79
CA ASP A 25 8.75 -9.26 -18.64
C ASP A 25 9.92 -9.29 -17.63
N ASN A 26 10.62 -8.17 -17.47
CA ASN A 26 11.72 -8.00 -16.51
C ASN A 26 11.30 -7.35 -15.19
N PHE A 27 10.00 -7.35 -14.88
CA PHE A 27 9.50 -6.78 -13.63
C PHE A 27 10.01 -7.58 -12.43
N ASP A 28 10.68 -6.87 -11.51
CA ASP A 28 11.21 -7.43 -10.27
C ASP A 28 10.27 -7.09 -9.11
N TYR A 29 9.82 -8.11 -8.38
CA TYR A 29 9.03 -7.92 -7.15
C TYR A 29 9.90 -7.55 -5.95
N GLY A 30 11.21 -7.69 -6.09
CA GLY A 30 12.17 -7.48 -5.00
C GLY A 30 12.28 -8.68 -4.07
N GLN A 31 13.14 -8.52 -3.07
CA GLN A 31 13.39 -9.55 -2.05
C GLN A 31 13.72 -8.89 -0.72
N VAL A 32 13.49 -9.62 0.37
CA VAL A 32 13.88 -9.19 1.71
C VAL A 32 15.01 -10.09 2.21
N GLU A 33 16.15 -9.49 2.55
CA GLU A 33 17.28 -10.16 3.16
C GLU A 33 17.76 -9.36 4.37
N ASN A 34 17.89 -10.03 5.52
CA ASN A 34 18.34 -9.40 6.78
C ASN A 34 17.54 -8.13 7.15
N GLY A 35 16.22 -8.15 6.96
CA GLY A 35 15.33 -7.02 7.26
C GLY A 35 15.39 -5.87 6.24
N ILE A 36 16.11 -6.02 5.13
CA ILE A 36 16.20 -5.00 4.07
C ILE A 36 15.46 -5.50 2.84
N TYR A 37 14.42 -4.78 2.44
CA TYR A 37 13.77 -4.96 1.15
C TYR A 37 14.62 -4.28 0.06
N THR A 38 14.90 -5.00 -1.02
CA THR A 38 15.59 -4.49 -2.21
C THR A 38 14.80 -4.78 -3.47
N ASN A 39 14.81 -3.85 -4.43
CA ASN A 39 14.12 -4.01 -5.71
C ASN A 39 14.97 -3.42 -6.83
N SER A 40 15.31 -4.24 -7.82
CA SER A 40 16.17 -3.82 -8.93
C SER A 40 15.43 -3.03 -10.01
N PHE A 41 14.12 -3.25 -10.20
CA PHE A 41 13.31 -2.51 -11.18
C PHE A 41 13.13 -1.05 -10.79
N PHE A 42 12.93 -0.78 -9.50
CA PHE A 42 12.82 0.58 -8.95
C PHE A 42 14.16 1.12 -8.43
N ASN A 43 15.22 0.30 -8.42
CA ASN A 43 16.53 0.63 -7.86
C ASN A 43 16.43 1.18 -6.44
N CYS A 44 15.63 0.55 -5.60
CA CYS A 44 15.39 1.01 -4.23
C CYS A 44 15.76 -0.03 -3.19
N GLU A 45 16.00 0.45 -1.98
CA GLU A 45 16.10 -0.34 -0.76
C GLU A 45 15.37 0.36 0.38
N LEU A 46 14.78 -0.45 1.28
CA LEU A 46 14.06 0.02 2.45
C LEU A 46 14.35 -0.94 3.62
N ALA A 47 14.74 -0.41 4.77
CA ALA A 47 14.88 -1.20 5.98
C ALA A 47 13.50 -1.40 6.62
N LEU A 48 13.09 -2.66 6.76
CA LEU A 48 11.91 -3.02 7.54
C LEU A 48 12.23 -2.88 9.04
N PRO A 49 11.23 -2.63 9.88
CA PRO A 49 11.45 -2.63 11.32
C PRO A 49 12.00 -3.98 11.81
N GLU A 50 12.77 -3.95 12.89
CA GLU A 50 13.48 -5.12 13.38
C GLU A 50 12.51 -6.23 13.83
N ASN A 51 12.78 -7.46 13.45
CA ASN A 51 11.98 -8.66 13.77
C ASN A 51 10.57 -8.69 13.19
N TRP A 52 10.23 -7.79 12.27
CA TRP A 52 8.94 -7.85 11.60
C TRP A 52 8.83 -9.06 10.67
N VAL A 53 7.61 -9.59 10.57
CA VAL A 53 7.31 -10.81 9.83
C VAL A 53 6.88 -10.48 8.41
N VAL A 54 7.74 -10.81 7.45
CA VAL A 54 7.42 -10.63 6.02
C VAL A 54 6.48 -11.74 5.57
N GLN A 55 5.41 -11.35 4.89
CA GLN A 55 4.39 -12.30 4.43
C GLN A 55 4.80 -12.97 3.12
N SER A 56 4.51 -14.26 3.00
CA SER A 56 4.67 -14.98 1.73
C SER A 56 3.63 -14.51 0.70
N ASN A 57 3.91 -14.76 -0.59
CA ASN A 57 2.97 -14.46 -1.67
C ASN A 57 1.60 -15.14 -1.47
N GLU A 58 1.57 -16.34 -0.90
CA GLU A 58 0.33 -17.06 -0.60
C GLU A 58 -0.48 -16.34 0.47
N GLN A 59 0.16 -15.94 1.57
CA GLN A 59 -0.47 -15.15 2.64
C GLN A 59 -0.98 -13.81 2.13
N VAL A 60 -0.20 -13.11 1.29
CA VAL A 60 -0.60 -11.86 0.66
C VAL A 60 -1.85 -12.05 -0.20
N ASN A 61 -1.89 -13.10 -1.05
CA ASN A 61 -3.05 -13.37 -1.90
C ASN A 61 -4.31 -13.68 -1.08
N GLU A 62 -4.20 -14.46 -0.02
CA GLU A 62 -5.33 -14.72 0.89
C GLU A 62 -5.83 -13.43 1.56
N MET A 63 -4.92 -12.59 2.04
CA MET A 63 -5.28 -11.30 2.63
C MET A 63 -5.96 -10.38 1.62
N MET A 64 -5.47 -10.34 0.36
CA MET A 64 -6.08 -9.53 -0.70
C MET A 64 -7.51 -9.97 -0.99
N GLN A 65 -7.79 -11.28 -1.09
CA GLN A 65 -9.14 -11.79 -1.34
C GLN A 65 -10.11 -11.38 -0.22
N ILE A 66 -9.69 -11.56 1.03
CA ILE A 66 -10.52 -11.20 2.18
C ILE A 66 -10.71 -9.66 2.25
N GLY A 67 -9.64 -8.90 1.94
CA GLY A 67 -9.67 -7.43 1.88
C GLY A 67 -10.61 -6.93 0.80
N GLU A 68 -10.57 -7.52 -0.40
CA GLU A 68 -11.50 -7.20 -1.50
C GLU A 68 -12.96 -7.33 -1.04
N ASP A 69 -13.32 -8.48 -0.45
CA ASP A 69 -14.70 -8.73 -0.01
C ASP A 69 -15.20 -7.71 1.01
N LEU A 70 -14.36 -7.31 1.96
CA LEU A 70 -14.71 -6.28 2.95
C LEU A 70 -14.83 -4.89 2.33
N PHE A 71 -13.91 -4.56 1.41
CA PHE A 71 -13.83 -3.26 0.78
C PHE A 71 -15.00 -3.03 -0.18
N VAL A 72 -15.34 -4.04 -0.97
CA VAL A 72 -16.36 -3.97 -2.02
C VAL A 72 -17.76 -4.18 -1.44
N GLY A 73 -17.93 -5.05 -0.46
CA GLY A 73 -19.24 -5.49 -0.02
C GLY A 73 -20.03 -6.10 -1.17
N ASP A 74 -21.28 -5.61 -1.39
CA ASP A 74 -22.19 -6.09 -2.44
C ASP A 74 -22.06 -5.32 -3.78
N ASP A 75 -21.09 -4.38 -3.92
CA ASP A 75 -20.92 -3.60 -5.15
C ASP A 75 -20.15 -4.36 -6.24
N GLU A 76 -20.90 -5.03 -7.12
CA GLU A 76 -20.36 -5.78 -8.24
C GLU A 76 -19.63 -4.92 -9.30
N ASN A 77 -19.92 -3.61 -9.40
CA ASN A 77 -19.20 -2.72 -10.30
C ASN A 77 -17.81 -2.42 -9.74
N MET A 78 -17.73 -2.13 -8.44
CA MET A 78 -16.47 -1.94 -7.73
C MET A 78 -15.63 -3.21 -7.77
N ARG A 79 -16.22 -4.39 -7.55
CA ARG A 79 -15.52 -5.69 -7.65
C ARG A 79 -14.89 -5.89 -9.02
N ARG A 80 -15.62 -5.63 -10.10
CA ARG A 80 -15.08 -5.72 -11.46
C ARG A 80 -13.96 -4.71 -11.71
N ALA A 81 -14.08 -3.51 -11.17
CA ALA A 81 -13.05 -2.48 -11.30
C ALA A 81 -11.75 -2.92 -10.60
N ILE A 82 -11.84 -3.43 -9.38
CA ILE A 82 -10.69 -3.94 -8.61
C ILE A 82 -10.02 -5.09 -9.36
N LYS A 83 -10.77 -6.11 -9.79
CA LYS A 83 -10.21 -7.24 -10.55
C LYS A 83 -9.53 -6.82 -11.85
N ALA A 84 -10.05 -5.81 -12.54
CA ALA A 84 -9.41 -5.27 -13.73
C ALA A 84 -8.08 -4.56 -13.42
N SER A 85 -7.95 -3.95 -12.25
CA SER A 85 -6.71 -3.28 -11.84
C SER A 85 -5.60 -4.25 -11.37
N GLU A 86 -5.95 -5.45 -10.89
CA GLU A 86 -4.98 -6.47 -10.46
C GLU A 86 -3.96 -6.83 -11.54
N ILE A 87 -4.36 -6.78 -12.81
CA ILE A 87 -3.45 -7.06 -13.95
C ILE A 87 -2.29 -6.06 -13.98
N ASN A 88 -2.56 -4.81 -13.60
CA ASN A 88 -1.62 -3.70 -13.65
C ASN A 88 -0.87 -3.50 -12.33
N SER A 89 -1.36 -4.09 -11.25
CA SER A 89 -0.86 -3.85 -9.89
C SER A 89 0.01 -4.99 -9.38
N ALA A 90 0.89 -4.67 -8.44
CA ALA A 90 1.65 -5.65 -7.68
C ALA A 90 1.83 -5.19 -6.23
N VAL A 91 1.70 -6.14 -5.32
CA VAL A 91 2.19 -5.99 -3.94
C VAL A 91 3.64 -6.46 -3.94
N LEU A 92 4.54 -5.59 -3.52
CA LEU A 92 5.98 -5.86 -3.53
C LEU A 92 6.46 -6.46 -2.21
N VAL A 93 5.96 -5.94 -1.10
CA VAL A 93 6.25 -6.45 0.24
C VAL A 93 5.11 -6.11 1.19
N VAL A 94 4.83 -7.03 2.10
CA VAL A 94 3.95 -6.85 3.26
C VAL A 94 4.70 -7.35 4.48
N ALA A 95 4.83 -6.53 5.51
CA ALA A 95 5.40 -6.93 6.77
C ALA A 95 4.52 -6.47 7.94
N PHE A 96 4.39 -7.34 8.94
CA PHE A 96 3.68 -7.11 10.20
C PHE A 96 4.64 -7.21 11.38
N GLU A 97 4.33 -6.52 12.47
CA GLU A 97 5.10 -6.63 13.71
C GLU A 97 5.03 -8.06 14.29
N TYR A 98 3.85 -8.67 14.24
CA TYR A 98 3.60 -10.01 14.80
C TYR A 98 3.13 -10.99 13.71
N GLU A 99 3.34 -12.29 13.97
CA GLU A 99 2.76 -13.35 13.15
C GLU A 99 1.25 -13.17 12.98
N LEU A 100 0.72 -13.53 11.81
CA LEU A 100 -0.72 -13.52 11.57
C LEU A 100 -1.41 -14.46 12.55
N GLY A 101 -2.44 -13.97 13.23
CA GLY A 101 -3.16 -14.73 14.26
C GLY A 101 -2.70 -14.50 15.69
N SER A 102 -1.66 -13.70 15.90
CA SER A 102 -1.21 -13.31 17.24
C SER A 102 -2.33 -12.63 18.03
N ALA A 103 -2.37 -12.88 19.32
CA ALA A 103 -3.35 -12.30 20.23
C ALA A 103 -2.94 -10.90 20.66
N VAL A 104 -2.90 -9.97 19.70
CA VAL A 104 -2.58 -8.55 19.90
C VAL A 104 -3.81 -7.70 19.61
N GLU A 105 -3.87 -6.52 20.21
CA GLU A 105 -4.97 -5.59 20.04
C GLU A 105 -5.04 -5.08 18.61
N TYR A 106 -3.90 -4.67 18.06
CA TYR A 106 -3.70 -4.34 16.65
C TYR A 106 -2.33 -4.81 16.19
N ASN A 107 -2.23 -5.32 14.96
CA ASN A 107 -0.96 -5.74 14.37
C ASN A 107 -0.54 -4.72 13.31
N PRO A 108 0.39 -3.80 13.63
CA PRO A 108 0.80 -2.76 12.69
C PRO A 108 1.52 -3.36 11.49
N ASN A 109 1.49 -2.65 10.38
CA ASN A 109 2.05 -3.17 9.15
C ASN A 109 2.54 -2.07 8.21
N ILE A 110 3.44 -2.49 7.31
CA ILE A 110 3.90 -1.74 6.17
C ILE A 110 3.67 -2.54 4.89
N VAL A 111 3.16 -1.88 3.88
CA VAL A 111 2.88 -2.47 2.56
C VAL A 111 3.52 -1.59 1.50
N ILE A 112 4.27 -2.18 0.56
CA ILE A 112 4.71 -1.49 -0.66
C ILE A 112 3.97 -2.08 -1.84
N THR A 113 3.40 -1.20 -2.63
CA THR A 113 2.59 -1.57 -3.78
C THR A 113 2.92 -0.68 -4.97
N VAL A 114 2.66 -1.20 -6.17
CA VAL A 114 2.85 -0.45 -7.42
C VAL A 114 1.70 -0.72 -8.38
N GLU A 115 1.40 0.26 -9.23
CA GLU A 115 0.43 0.12 -10.32
C GLU A 115 0.98 0.73 -11.60
N ASN A 116 0.94 -0.01 -12.71
CA ASN A 116 1.35 0.46 -14.03
C ASN A 116 0.37 1.54 -14.53
N LEU A 117 0.88 2.73 -14.80
CA LEU A 117 0.09 3.89 -15.20
C LEU A 117 0.00 4.10 -16.72
N SER A 118 0.43 3.12 -17.53
CA SER A 118 0.43 3.25 -18.99
C SER A 118 -0.94 3.62 -19.56
N ASN A 119 -2.02 3.16 -18.93
CA ASN A 119 -3.40 3.44 -19.30
C ASN A 119 -4.05 4.57 -18.48
N ALA A 120 -3.32 5.18 -17.56
CA ALA A 120 -3.78 6.24 -16.65
C ALA A 120 -3.14 7.59 -17.00
N SER A 121 -3.31 8.05 -18.24
CA SER A 121 -2.61 9.24 -18.77
C SER A 121 -2.85 10.54 -17.97
N GLY A 122 -3.88 10.59 -17.11
CA GLY A 122 -4.15 11.71 -16.22
C GLY A 122 -3.32 11.71 -14.92
N VAL A 123 -2.69 10.59 -14.55
CA VAL A 123 -1.88 10.46 -13.35
C VAL A 123 -0.43 10.77 -13.68
N LYS A 124 0.08 11.89 -13.19
CA LYS A 124 1.44 12.38 -13.46
C LYS A 124 2.31 12.46 -12.20
N SER A 125 1.68 12.43 -11.04
CA SER A 125 2.32 12.57 -9.74
C SER A 125 1.66 11.67 -8.70
N GLY A 126 2.32 11.47 -7.56
CA GLY A 126 1.71 10.82 -6.40
C GLY A 126 0.46 11.53 -5.92
N LYS A 127 0.38 12.85 -6.09
CA LYS A 127 -0.80 13.63 -5.76
C LYS A 127 -2.02 13.23 -6.61
N ASP A 128 -1.83 13.09 -7.91
CA ASP A 128 -2.91 12.67 -8.81
C ASP A 128 -3.38 11.26 -8.45
N TYR A 129 -2.43 10.37 -8.13
CA TYR A 129 -2.72 9.01 -7.71
C TYR A 129 -3.51 8.98 -6.39
N LEU A 130 -3.07 9.72 -5.37
CA LEU A 130 -3.78 9.80 -4.09
C LEU A 130 -5.18 10.40 -4.21
N PHE A 131 -5.40 11.32 -5.15
CA PHE A 131 -6.74 11.84 -5.41
C PHE A 131 -7.73 10.74 -5.87
N HIS A 132 -7.24 9.79 -6.68
CA HIS A 132 -8.06 8.63 -7.07
C HIS A 132 -8.21 7.65 -5.90
N SER A 133 -7.16 7.44 -5.10
CA SER A 133 -7.20 6.59 -3.89
C SER A 133 -8.25 7.11 -2.89
N GLN A 134 -8.22 8.41 -2.62
CA GLN A 134 -9.20 9.07 -1.74
C GLN A 134 -10.65 8.81 -2.17
N LYS A 135 -10.91 8.97 -3.48
CA LYS A 135 -12.26 8.70 -4.01
C LYS A 135 -12.69 7.26 -3.81
N LEU A 136 -11.78 6.31 -4.05
CA LEU A 136 -12.08 4.90 -3.90
C LEU A 136 -12.34 4.55 -2.44
N LEU A 137 -11.49 5.03 -1.51
CA LEU A 137 -11.71 4.84 -0.06
C LEU A 137 -13.07 5.40 0.37
N SER A 138 -13.43 6.59 -0.13
CA SER A 138 -14.73 7.23 0.18
C SER A 138 -15.94 6.47 -0.38
N GLN A 139 -15.77 5.67 -1.42
CA GLN A 139 -16.81 4.88 -2.06
C GLN A 139 -16.84 3.43 -1.58
N SER A 140 -15.83 3.00 -0.82
CA SER A 140 -15.75 1.65 -0.31
C SER A 140 -16.84 1.34 0.71
N ASN A 141 -17.07 0.05 0.95
CA ASN A 141 -17.94 -0.43 2.02
C ASN A 141 -17.32 -0.22 3.44
N MET A 142 -16.08 0.27 3.49
CA MET A 142 -15.38 0.57 4.75
C MET A 142 -15.84 1.93 5.28
N SER A 143 -16.22 1.96 6.57
CA SER A 143 -16.67 3.20 7.23
C SER A 143 -15.47 3.97 7.80
N TYR A 144 -14.77 4.74 6.96
CA TYR A 144 -13.70 5.62 7.42
C TYR A 144 -14.27 6.77 8.27
N ASN A 145 -13.64 7.04 9.41
CA ASN A 145 -13.99 8.18 10.25
C ASN A 145 -13.50 9.50 9.64
N HIS A 146 -12.32 9.42 8.99
CA HIS A 146 -11.69 10.54 8.31
C HIS A 146 -10.81 10.07 7.16
N ILE A 147 -10.76 10.85 6.09
CA ILE A 147 -9.80 10.74 4.99
C ILE A 147 -9.36 12.17 4.68
N ASP A 148 -8.06 12.43 4.59
CA ASP A 148 -7.52 13.76 4.30
C ASP A 148 -8.05 14.32 2.98
N ASP A 149 -8.43 15.59 2.98
CA ASP A 149 -8.89 16.33 1.79
C ASP A 149 -7.74 16.94 0.97
N SER A 150 -6.55 16.97 1.54
CA SER A 150 -5.35 17.54 0.93
C SER A 150 -4.17 16.60 1.09
N PHE A 151 -3.22 16.71 0.16
CA PHE A 151 -2.04 15.84 0.13
C PHE A 151 -0.79 16.66 0.36
N GLU A 152 -0.05 16.31 1.40
CA GLU A 152 1.21 16.98 1.75
C GLU A 152 2.37 16.39 0.95
N GLU A 153 3.28 17.25 0.52
CA GLU A 153 4.51 16.85 -0.16
C GLU A 153 5.58 16.48 0.87
N GLU A 154 6.26 15.37 0.65
CA GLU A 154 7.37 14.90 1.48
C GLU A 154 8.48 14.32 0.61
N LYS A 155 9.74 14.66 0.91
CA LYS A 155 10.90 14.12 0.21
C LYS A 155 11.43 12.89 0.91
N ILE A 156 11.31 11.72 0.26
CA ILE A 156 11.76 10.43 0.78
C ILE A 156 12.71 9.78 -0.24
N GLY A 157 13.89 9.36 0.21
CA GLY A 157 14.87 8.69 -0.66
C GLY A 157 15.35 9.52 -1.86
N GLY A 158 15.19 10.84 -1.81
CA GLY A 158 15.51 11.73 -2.92
C GLY A 158 14.35 11.98 -3.90
N ALA A 159 13.27 11.20 -3.85
CA ALA A 159 12.06 11.39 -4.64
C ALA A 159 11.01 12.22 -3.88
N ILE A 160 10.12 12.86 -4.63
CA ILE A 160 8.97 13.59 -4.07
C ILE A 160 7.79 12.65 -3.96
N PHE A 161 7.36 12.41 -2.73
CA PHE A 161 6.14 11.70 -2.39
C PHE A 161 5.06 12.70 -1.99
N TYR A 162 3.82 12.30 -2.17
CA TYR A 162 2.68 12.94 -1.53
C TYR A 162 2.11 11.98 -0.51
N LYS A 163 1.60 12.50 0.61
CA LYS A 163 1.00 11.69 1.67
C LYS A 163 -0.45 12.07 1.92
N MET A 164 -1.25 11.09 2.31
CA MET A 164 -2.64 11.18 2.70
C MET A 164 -2.85 10.32 3.93
N GLY A 165 -3.47 10.87 4.95
CA GLY A 165 -3.93 10.14 6.13
C GLY A 165 -5.37 9.68 5.97
N ALA A 166 -5.69 8.57 6.62
CA ALA A 166 -7.06 8.11 6.84
C ALA A 166 -7.15 7.39 8.19
N ASN A 167 -8.31 7.38 8.82
CA ASN A 167 -8.54 6.58 10.00
C ASN A 167 -9.90 5.86 9.98
N ILE A 168 -9.95 4.73 10.65
CA ILE A 168 -11.11 3.86 10.72
C ILE A 168 -11.18 3.22 12.11
N SER A 169 -12.39 3.11 12.67
CA SER A 169 -12.60 2.38 13.93
C SER A 169 -12.87 0.90 13.67
N ILE A 170 -12.12 0.03 14.37
CA ILE A 170 -12.24 -1.42 14.28
C ILE A 170 -12.30 -2.00 15.67
N ALA A 171 -13.42 -2.63 16.02
CA ALA A 171 -13.61 -3.23 17.35
C ALA A 171 -13.19 -2.28 18.49
N ASP A 172 -13.65 -1.02 18.41
CA ASP A 172 -13.37 0.06 19.38
C ASP A 172 -11.91 0.58 19.39
N ILE A 173 -11.06 0.15 18.45
CA ILE A 173 -9.71 0.67 18.26
C ILE A 173 -9.71 1.63 17.09
N GLU A 174 -9.08 2.78 17.23
CA GLU A 174 -8.86 3.70 16.13
C GLU A 174 -7.56 3.32 15.41
N VAL A 175 -7.69 2.95 14.14
CA VAL A 175 -6.59 2.57 13.27
C VAL A 175 -6.30 3.70 12.31
N TYR A 176 -5.05 4.13 12.26
CA TYR A 176 -4.54 5.17 11.38
C TYR A 176 -3.80 4.53 10.21
N GLN A 177 -4.03 5.06 9.03
CA GLN A 177 -3.31 4.69 7.82
C GLN A 177 -2.67 5.92 7.20
N THR A 178 -1.42 5.81 6.77
CA THR A 178 -0.77 6.85 5.97
C THR A 178 -0.33 6.25 4.64
N TYR A 179 -0.78 6.88 3.57
CA TYR A 179 -0.49 6.53 2.20
C TYR A 179 0.55 7.50 1.66
N TYR A 180 1.72 7.01 1.30
CA TYR A 180 2.74 7.77 0.58
C TYR A 180 2.72 7.31 -0.87
N SER A 181 2.68 8.21 -1.83
CA SER A 181 2.71 7.84 -3.25
C SER A 181 3.58 8.77 -4.06
N THR A 182 4.28 8.20 -5.03
CA THR A 182 5.05 8.89 -6.07
C THR A 182 4.87 8.18 -7.41
N VAL A 183 5.36 8.76 -8.50
CA VAL A 183 5.39 8.13 -9.82
C VAL A 183 6.83 7.88 -10.23
N LEU A 184 7.18 6.60 -10.47
CA LEU A 184 8.50 6.14 -10.84
C LEU A 184 8.40 5.13 -11.98
N ASN A 185 9.23 5.27 -13.01
CA ASN A 185 9.33 4.32 -14.13
C ASN A 185 7.97 4.00 -14.82
N GLY A 186 7.02 4.96 -14.79
CA GLY A 186 5.68 4.75 -15.35
C GLY A 186 4.71 4.00 -14.43
N PHE A 187 5.09 3.77 -13.18
CA PHE A 187 4.25 3.19 -12.13
C PHE A 187 3.95 4.22 -11.04
N SER A 188 2.78 4.10 -10.39
CA SER A 188 2.65 4.58 -9.03
C SER A 188 3.49 3.68 -8.14
N PHE A 189 4.25 4.25 -7.24
CA PHE A 189 4.97 3.54 -6.18
C PHE A 189 4.42 4.05 -4.87
N SER A 190 3.79 3.18 -4.10
CA SER A 190 3.10 3.57 -2.86
C SER A 190 3.58 2.76 -1.68
N ILE A 191 3.77 3.46 -0.55
CA ILE A 191 4.01 2.87 0.76
C ILE A 191 2.80 3.17 1.62
N ILE A 192 2.24 2.15 2.23
CA ILE A 192 1.10 2.27 3.14
C ILE A 192 1.56 1.76 4.50
N ILE A 193 1.43 2.58 5.52
CA ILE A 193 1.67 2.18 6.91
C ILE A 193 0.36 2.22 7.68
N SER A 194 0.18 1.25 8.58
CA SER A 194 -1.04 1.14 9.38
C SER A 194 -0.69 0.82 10.83
N TYR A 195 -1.24 1.60 11.77
CA TYR A 195 -0.92 1.56 13.20
C TYR A 195 -2.11 2.00 14.05
N ALA A 196 -2.11 1.64 15.34
CA ALA A 196 -3.09 2.11 16.32
C ALA A 196 -2.44 2.96 17.42
N PHE A 197 -1.15 2.77 17.69
CA PHE A 197 -0.42 3.43 18.79
C PHE A 197 0.76 4.23 18.28
N GLU A 198 1.15 5.27 19.04
CA GLU A 198 2.21 6.20 18.60
C GLU A 198 3.58 5.52 18.48
N GLU A 199 3.90 4.57 19.34
CA GLU A 199 5.15 3.80 19.29
C GLU A 199 5.27 3.03 17.97
N GLN A 200 4.16 2.41 17.52
CA GLN A 200 4.08 1.72 16.23
C GLN A 200 4.28 2.70 15.07
N ARG A 201 3.69 3.88 15.18
CA ARG A 201 3.85 4.95 14.18
C ARG A 201 5.29 5.38 14.04
N GLU A 202 5.99 5.64 15.13
CA GLU A 202 7.39 6.08 15.10
C GLU A 202 8.28 5.02 14.43
N GLU A 203 8.09 3.73 14.74
CA GLU A 203 8.85 2.65 14.13
C GLU A 203 8.61 2.55 12.63
N LEU A 204 7.35 2.65 12.19
CA LEU A 204 6.97 2.66 10.78
C LEU A 204 7.53 3.88 10.02
N LEU A 205 7.49 5.06 10.63
CA LEU A 205 8.08 6.27 10.02
C LEU A 205 9.60 6.17 9.87
N ASN A 206 10.29 5.52 10.81
CA ASN A 206 11.73 5.23 10.66
C ASN A 206 11.98 4.32 9.46
N SER A 207 11.15 3.29 9.26
CA SER A 207 11.22 2.43 8.07
C SER A 207 10.99 3.23 6.79
N VAL A 208 9.90 4.00 6.70
CA VAL A 208 9.62 4.86 5.53
C VAL A 208 10.79 5.81 5.22
N SER A 209 11.35 6.44 6.25
CA SER A 209 12.47 7.37 6.11
C SER A 209 13.77 6.70 5.65
N SER A 210 13.91 5.39 5.84
CA SER A 210 15.06 4.60 5.40
C SER A 210 15.07 4.33 3.89
N LEU A 211 13.94 4.56 3.20
CA LEU A 211 13.85 4.34 1.76
C LEU A 211 14.92 5.13 1.02
N MET A 212 15.66 4.46 0.17
CA MET A 212 16.66 5.07 -0.72
C MET A 212 16.48 4.56 -2.15
N PHE A 213 16.58 5.48 -3.11
CA PHE A 213 16.69 5.14 -4.54
C PHE A 213 18.14 5.28 -4.98
N LYS A 214 18.70 4.20 -5.54
CA LYS A 214 20.08 4.19 -6.04
C LYS A 214 20.11 4.89 -7.41
N VAL A 215 20.99 5.85 -7.56
CA VAL A 215 21.22 6.48 -8.88
C VAL A 215 21.89 5.45 -9.79
N VAL A 216 21.26 5.13 -10.90
CA VAL A 216 21.92 4.35 -11.96
C VAL A 216 22.89 5.29 -12.66
N ASN A 217 24.20 5.07 -12.46
CA ASN A 217 25.26 5.77 -13.16
C ASN A 217 25.43 5.22 -14.58
#